data_1e405392fd5c685b9df0d1e70bdda41b
#
_entry.id   1e405392fd5c685b9df0d1e70bdda41b
#
_cell.length_a   1.000
_cell.length_b   1.000
_cell.length_c   1.000
_cell.angle_alpha   90.00
_cell.angle_beta   90.00
_cell.angle_gamma   90.00
#
_symmetry.space_group_name_H-M   'P 1'
#
loop_
_entity.id
_entity.type
_entity.pdbx_description
1 polymer ?
#
loop_
_entity_poly.entity_id
_entity_poly.type
_entity_poly.pdbx_seq_one_letter_code
_entity_poly.pdbx_strand_id
1 'polypeptide(L)'
;NMAAFVVYICRYSYLCIRFSGNLGYYNFRGMKKSRNRIVGCSYAFRVEDIVRIYDEHSRSGLSNREILRRYIWPKYHICEKTFYNIINASADPRIIQRQKEMRVQLSLF
;
A
#
# COMPACT_ATOMS: atom_id res chain seq x y z
N ASN A 1 -11.34 1.69 17.95
CA ASN A 1 -9.93 1.51 18.29
C ASN A 1 -9.12 2.75 17.92
N MET A 2 -8.95 3.64 18.89
CA MET A 2 -8.18 4.87 18.73
C MET A 2 -6.72 4.62 18.32
N ALA A 3 -6.10 3.54 18.74
CA ALA A 3 -4.72 3.20 18.39
C ALA A 3 -4.54 2.89 16.90
N ALA A 4 -5.49 2.19 16.29
CA ALA A 4 -5.48 1.92 14.85
C ALA A 4 -5.72 3.21 14.03
N PHE A 5 -6.54 4.11 14.55
CA PHE A 5 -6.83 5.40 13.91
C PHE A 5 -5.63 6.35 13.99
N VAL A 6 -4.94 6.39 15.13
CA VAL A 6 -3.72 7.20 15.31
C VAL A 6 -2.58 6.71 14.42
N VAL A 7 -2.40 5.39 14.30
CA VAL A 7 -1.41 4.80 13.38
C VAL A 7 -1.77 5.10 11.92
N TYR A 8 -3.05 5.11 11.59
CA TYR A 8 -3.53 5.46 10.26
C TYR A 8 -3.28 6.94 9.92
N ILE A 9 -3.53 7.83 10.87
CA ILE A 9 -3.27 9.27 10.73
C ILE A 9 -1.77 9.57 10.68
N CYS A 10 -0.96 8.94 11.54
CA CYS A 10 0.50 9.08 11.50
C CYS A 10 1.08 8.58 10.17
N ARG A 11 0.56 7.48 9.65
CA ARG A 11 0.95 6.93 8.35
C ARG A 11 0.57 7.88 7.21
N TYR A 12 -0.61 8.45 7.27
CA TYR A 12 -1.10 9.40 6.28
C TYR A 12 -0.36 10.74 6.35
N SER A 13 -0.07 11.25 7.54
CA SER A 13 0.69 12.49 7.70
C SER A 13 2.17 12.31 7.33
N TYR A 14 2.75 11.13 7.56
CA TYR A 14 4.12 10.85 7.12
C TYR A 14 4.24 10.81 5.59
N LEU A 15 3.26 10.22 4.93
CA LEU A 15 3.17 10.26 3.46
C LEU A 15 2.88 11.67 2.95
N CYS A 16 2.01 12.43 3.60
CA CYS A 16 1.70 13.81 3.24
C CYS A 16 2.90 14.75 3.42
N ILE A 17 3.67 14.61 4.50
CA ILE A 17 4.84 15.45 4.76
C ILE A 17 5.94 15.18 3.72
N ARG A 18 6.13 13.92 3.36
CA ARG A 18 7.10 13.54 2.35
C ARG A 18 6.66 13.94 0.93
N PHE A 19 5.37 13.97 0.67
CA PHE A 19 4.79 14.42 -0.60
C PHE A 19 4.70 15.94 -0.72
N SER A 20 4.41 16.66 0.36
CA SER A 20 4.28 18.13 0.30
C SER A 20 5.61 18.83 0.03
N GLY A 21 6.73 18.24 0.43
CA GLY A 21 8.06 18.76 0.14
C GLY A 21 8.45 18.67 -1.34
N ASN A 22 7.85 17.75 -2.07
CA ASN A 22 8.18 17.50 -3.49
C ASN A 22 7.07 17.89 -4.48
N LEU A 23 5.89 18.26 -4.00
CA LEU A 23 4.75 18.61 -4.85
C LEU A 23 4.98 19.87 -5.72
N GLY A 24 5.91 20.75 -5.32
CA GLY A 24 6.26 21.91 -6.11
C GLY A 24 7.11 21.63 -7.35
N TYR A 25 7.67 20.44 -7.45
CA TYR A 25 8.62 20.10 -8.53
C TYR A 25 8.05 19.16 -9.61
N TYR A 26 6.97 18.48 -9.32
CA TYR A 26 6.34 17.63 -10.34
C TYR A 26 5.38 18.44 -11.18
N ASN A 27 5.91 18.95 -12.29
CA ASN A 27 5.07 19.45 -13.37
C ASN A 27 4.09 18.35 -13.77
N PHE A 28 2.84 18.53 -13.36
CA PHE A 28 1.72 17.67 -13.75
C PHE A 28 1.49 17.61 -15.28
N ARG A 29 2.30 18.30 -16.06
CA ARG A 29 2.20 18.42 -17.52
C ARG A 29 2.59 17.17 -18.29
N GLY A 30 2.95 16.11 -17.67
CA GLY A 30 3.40 14.89 -18.36
C GLY A 30 2.80 13.59 -17.86
N MET A 31 1.94 13.62 -16.88
CA MET A 31 1.21 12.41 -16.49
C MET A 31 0.19 12.07 -17.55
N LYS A 32 0.61 11.25 -18.51
CA LYS A 32 -0.34 10.54 -19.39
C LYS A 32 -1.38 9.90 -18.47
N LYS A 33 -2.62 10.37 -18.58
CA LYS A 33 -3.77 9.77 -17.91
C LYS A 33 -3.61 8.26 -18.01
N SER A 34 -3.32 7.63 -16.89
CA SER A 34 -3.24 6.17 -16.84
C SER A 34 -4.53 5.65 -17.42
N ARG A 35 -4.43 5.00 -18.60
CA ARG A 35 -5.58 4.30 -19.16
C ARG A 35 -6.15 3.46 -18.04
N ASN A 36 -7.46 3.46 -17.86
CA ASN A 36 -8.17 2.71 -16.84
C ASN A 36 -7.79 1.23 -16.91
N ARG A 37 -6.61 0.90 -16.36
CA ARG A 37 -6.19 -0.49 -16.28
C ARG A 37 -7.05 -1.18 -15.24
N ILE A 38 -7.71 -2.21 -15.66
CA ILE A 38 -8.41 -3.11 -14.76
C ILE A 38 -7.38 -3.69 -13.79
N VAL A 39 -7.60 -3.51 -12.51
CA VAL A 39 -6.73 -4.06 -11.48
C VAL A 39 -6.95 -5.58 -11.44
N GLY A 40 -5.88 -6.34 -11.62
CA GLY A 40 -5.95 -7.81 -11.54
C GLY A 40 -6.20 -8.29 -10.10
N CYS A 41 -6.94 -9.37 -9.96
CA CYS A 41 -7.24 -9.98 -8.66
C CYS A 41 -5.97 -10.39 -7.90
N SER A 42 -5.02 -10.99 -8.57
CA SER A 42 -3.75 -11.42 -7.97
C SER A 42 -2.95 -10.24 -7.40
N TYR A 43 -2.96 -9.12 -8.08
CA TYR A 43 -2.29 -7.91 -7.61
C TYR A 43 -2.99 -7.33 -6.37
N ALA A 44 -4.31 -7.26 -6.39
CA ALA A 44 -5.10 -6.78 -5.25
C ALA A 44 -4.89 -7.66 -4.00
N PHE A 45 -4.83 -8.98 -4.17
CA PHE A 45 -4.49 -9.92 -3.10
C PHE A 45 -3.09 -9.69 -2.55
N ARG A 46 -2.12 -9.52 -3.41
CA ARG A 46 -0.74 -9.25 -3.01
C ARG A 46 -0.62 -7.97 -2.22
N VAL A 47 -1.28 -6.91 -2.66
CA VAL A 47 -1.31 -5.62 -1.94
C VAL A 47 -1.91 -5.80 -0.56
N GLU A 48 -3.05 -6.48 -0.44
CA GLU A 48 -3.70 -6.73 0.84
C GLU A 48 -2.81 -7.50 1.81
N ASP A 49 -2.18 -8.57 1.35
CA ASP A 49 -1.33 -9.42 2.18
C ASP A 49 -0.06 -8.70 2.65
N ILE A 50 0.62 -8.00 1.75
CA ILE A 50 1.81 -7.23 2.08
C ILE A 50 1.50 -6.12 3.09
N VAL A 51 0.39 -5.41 2.91
CA VAL A 51 -0.02 -4.35 3.83
C VAL A 51 -0.39 -4.93 5.18
N ARG A 52 -1.05 -6.08 5.23
CA ARG A 52 -1.36 -6.77 6.49
C ARG A 52 -0.09 -7.13 7.26
N ILE A 53 0.91 -7.72 6.61
CA ILE A 53 2.20 -8.04 7.21
C ILE A 53 2.89 -6.77 7.72
N TYR A 54 2.88 -5.73 6.92
CA TYR A 54 3.45 -4.44 7.31
C TYR A 54 2.77 -3.84 8.53
N ASP A 55 1.45 -3.82 8.58
CA ASP A 55 0.68 -3.28 9.70
C ASP A 55 0.90 -4.08 10.99
N GLU A 56 1.03 -5.41 10.87
CA GLU A 56 1.32 -6.29 12.00
C GLU A 56 2.67 -5.98 12.64
N HIS A 57 3.69 -5.72 11.84
CA HIS A 57 5.05 -5.47 12.30
C HIS A 57 5.40 -3.99 12.49
N SER A 58 4.59 -3.06 11.97
CA SER A 58 4.84 -1.63 12.10
C SER A 58 4.82 -1.13 13.54
N ARG A 59 4.12 -1.84 14.41
CA ARG A 59 4.02 -1.52 15.85
C ARG A 59 5.22 -2.01 16.67
N SER A 60 6.07 -2.84 16.11
CA SER A 60 7.22 -3.42 16.82
C SER A 60 8.43 -2.48 16.89
N GLY A 61 8.34 -1.28 16.32
CA GLY A 61 9.43 -0.31 16.30
C GLY A 61 10.52 -0.57 15.26
N LEU A 62 10.34 -1.58 14.40
CA LEU A 62 11.27 -1.86 13.32
C LEU A 62 11.15 -0.83 12.19
N SER A 63 12.26 -0.53 11.53
CA SER A 63 12.24 0.31 10.34
C SER A 63 11.54 -0.40 9.17
N ASN A 64 10.99 0.38 8.24
CA ASN A 64 10.32 -0.17 7.06
C ASN A 64 11.23 -1.10 6.24
N ARG A 65 12.50 -0.76 6.16
CA ARG A 65 13.52 -1.57 5.46
C ARG A 65 13.74 -2.92 6.15
N GLU A 66 13.74 -2.95 7.47
CA GLU A 66 13.89 -4.19 8.24
C GLU A 66 12.65 -5.07 8.12
N ILE A 67 11.46 -4.48 8.18
CA ILE A 67 10.20 -5.21 7.98
C ILE A 67 10.18 -5.85 6.60
N LEU A 68 10.56 -5.11 5.58
CA LEU A 68 10.68 -5.63 4.22
C LEU A 68 11.64 -6.82 4.16
N ARG A 69 12.84 -6.65 4.70
CA ARG A 69 13.91 -7.65 4.62
C ARG A 69 13.58 -8.92 5.39
N ARG A 70 12.96 -8.81 6.56
CA ARG A 70 12.71 -9.94 7.46
C ARG A 70 11.42 -10.70 7.16
N TYR A 71 10.35 -10.00 6.81
CA TYR A 71 9.00 -10.58 6.73
C TYR A 71 8.43 -10.62 5.33
N ILE A 72 8.72 -9.64 4.52
CA ILE A 72 8.13 -9.51 3.18
C ILE A 72 9.03 -10.15 2.12
N TRP A 73 10.30 -9.87 2.15
CA TRP A 73 11.24 -10.35 1.15
C TRP A 73 11.30 -11.89 1.06
N PRO A 74 11.32 -12.65 2.16
CA PRO A 74 11.31 -14.12 2.09
C PRO A 74 10.09 -14.70 1.38
N LYS A 75 8.95 -14.00 1.42
CA LYS A 75 7.70 -14.44 0.81
C LYS A 75 7.53 -13.95 -0.62
N TYR A 76 7.87 -12.72 -0.91
CA TYR A 76 7.56 -12.06 -2.18
C TYR A 76 8.75 -11.64 -3.02
N HIS A 77 9.95 -11.60 -2.47
CA HIS A 77 11.18 -11.19 -3.16
C HIS A 77 11.05 -9.87 -3.94
N ILE A 78 10.44 -8.88 -3.34
CA ILE A 78 10.25 -7.57 -3.94
C ILE A 78 11.31 -6.56 -3.47
N CYS A 79 11.65 -5.61 -4.33
CA CYS A 79 12.55 -4.53 -3.96
C CYS A 79 11.85 -3.45 -3.12
N GLU A 80 12.62 -2.62 -2.47
CA GLU A 80 12.14 -1.53 -1.61
C GLU A 80 11.21 -0.57 -2.36
N LYS A 81 11.55 -0.21 -3.57
CA LYS A 81 10.71 0.65 -4.42
C LYS A 81 9.33 0.04 -4.69
N THR A 82 9.29 -1.23 -5.03
CA THR A 82 8.04 -1.97 -5.24
C THR A 82 7.22 -2.05 -3.96
N PHE A 83 7.88 -2.27 -2.82
CA PHE A 83 7.24 -2.27 -1.53
C PHE A 83 6.54 -0.94 -1.21
N TYR A 84 7.21 0.18 -1.39
CA TYR A 84 6.58 1.50 -1.19
C TYR A 84 5.46 1.77 -2.19
N ASN A 85 5.61 1.35 -3.43
CA ASN A 85 4.54 1.46 -4.42
C ASN A 85 3.30 0.66 -4.02
N ILE A 86 3.47 -0.51 -3.45
CA ILE A 86 2.37 -1.35 -2.95
C ILE A 86 1.68 -0.70 -1.75
N ILE A 87 2.44 -0.16 -0.82
CA ILE A 87 1.86 0.57 0.32
C ILE A 87 1.05 1.77 -0.15
N ASN A 88 1.56 2.53 -1.10
CA ASN A 88 0.83 3.65 -1.69
C ASN A 88 -0.41 3.19 -2.45
N ALA A 89 -0.31 2.09 -3.18
CA ALA A 89 -1.43 1.50 -3.91
C ALA A 89 -2.54 1.00 -2.98
N SER A 90 -2.23 0.65 -1.74
CA SER A 90 -3.26 0.22 -0.77
C SER A 90 -4.30 1.29 -0.46
N ALA A 91 -4.00 2.56 -0.71
CA ALA A 91 -4.93 3.68 -0.57
C ALA A 91 -5.75 3.96 -1.85
N ASP A 92 -5.45 3.28 -2.96
CA ASP A 92 -6.16 3.47 -4.22
C ASP A 92 -7.58 2.88 -4.12
N PRO A 93 -8.63 3.68 -4.40
CA PRO A 93 -10.01 3.20 -4.32
C PRO A 93 -10.32 2.03 -5.27
N ARG A 94 -9.64 1.95 -6.41
CA ARG A 94 -9.82 0.84 -7.36
C ARG A 94 -9.38 -0.50 -6.77
N ILE A 95 -8.25 -0.50 -6.07
CA ILE A 95 -7.72 -1.69 -5.42
C ILE A 95 -8.63 -2.10 -4.26
N ILE A 96 -9.08 -1.15 -3.46
CA ILE A 96 -10.00 -1.38 -2.35
C ILE A 96 -11.32 -1.98 -2.85
N GLN A 97 -11.86 -1.45 -3.93
CA GLN A 97 -13.09 -1.97 -4.53
C GLN A 97 -12.88 -3.40 -5.04
N ARG A 98 -11.77 -3.66 -5.72
CA ARG A 98 -11.44 -5.01 -6.21
C ARG A 98 -11.28 -6.02 -5.07
N GLN A 99 -10.68 -5.61 -3.97
CA GLN A 99 -10.57 -6.45 -2.77
C GLN A 99 -11.95 -6.77 -2.18
N LYS A 100 -12.86 -5.82 -2.15
CA LYS A 100 -14.25 -6.06 -1.70
C LYS A 100 -14.98 -7.04 -2.60
N GLU A 101 -14.87 -6.87 -3.91
CA GLU A 101 -15.47 -7.78 -4.89
C GLU A 101 -14.98 -9.21 -4.71
N MET A 102 -13.68 -9.40 -4.51
CA MET A 102 -13.11 -10.72 -4.25
C MET A 102 -13.60 -11.35 -2.96
N ARG A 103 -13.75 -10.58 -1.90
CA ARG A 103 -14.30 -11.09 -0.63
C ARG A 103 -15.73 -11.57 -0.79
N VAL A 104 -16.54 -10.83 -1.55
CA VAL A 104 -17.91 -11.26 -1.87
C VAL A 104 -17.90 -12.56 -2.66
N GLN A 105 -17.05 -12.69 -3.67
CA GLN A 105 -16.91 -13.94 -4.45
C GLN A 105 -16.50 -15.12 -3.58
N LEU A 106 -15.53 -14.94 -2.69
CA LEU A 106 -15.08 -15.98 -1.78
C LEU A 106 -16.15 -16.38 -0.76
N SER A 107 -17.01 -15.46 -0.35
CA SER A 107 -18.11 -15.77 0.59
C SER A 107 -19.26 -16.56 -0.04
N LEU A 108 -19.34 -16.57 -1.37
CA LEU A 108 -20.34 -17.37 -2.12
C LEU A 108 -19.91 -18.84 -2.31
N PHE A 109 -18.69 -19.17 -2.05
CA PHE A 109 -18.13 -20.50 -2.08
C PHE A 109 -17.94 -21.04 -0.66
#